data_adf305fcac33f7b0d4da0269453f32e7
#
_entry.id   adf305fcac33f7b0d4da0269453f32e7
#
_cell.length_a   1.000
_cell.length_b   1.000
_cell.length_c   1.000
_cell.angle_alpha   90.00
_cell.angle_beta   90.00
_cell.angle_gamma   90.00
#
_symmetry.space_group_name_H-M   'P 1'
#
loop_
_entity.id
_entity.type
_entity.pdbx_description
1 polymer ?
#
loop_
_entity_poly.entity_id
_entity_poly.type
_entity_poly.pdbx_seq_one_letter_code
_entity_poly.pdbx_strand_id
1 'polypeptide(L)'
;MVADVGHVINPLLVEGQIQGGVAQGLGQALSERCVYDPDSGQLLTGSLMDYAVPRADTMPPIRVILDESTPSPANVLGAKGAGESGTVGALPAIVGAVIDALSPYGITHLDMPILPETVLAILCEKTGRMPANT
;
A
#
# COMPACT_ATOMS: atom_id res chain seq x y z
N MET A 1 3.03 3.67 -11.49
CA MET A 1 1.56 3.70 -11.63
C MET A 1 1.18 4.49 -12.87
N VAL A 2 0.22 4.04 -13.65
CA VAL A 2 -0.40 4.79 -14.76
C VAL A 2 -1.76 5.28 -14.27
N ALA A 3 -2.06 6.57 -14.47
CA ALA A 3 -3.30 7.17 -14.02
C ALA A 3 -3.92 8.02 -15.15
N ASP A 4 -5.15 7.70 -15.51
CA ASP A 4 -5.97 8.52 -16.40
C ASP A 4 -6.81 9.47 -15.54
N VAL A 5 -6.41 10.73 -15.53
CA VAL A 5 -7.10 11.81 -14.81
C VAL A 5 -7.78 12.80 -15.77
N GLY A 6 -7.93 12.42 -17.04
CA GLY A 6 -8.34 13.32 -18.10
C GLY A 6 -7.31 14.43 -18.29
N HIS A 7 -7.75 15.65 -18.58
CA HIS A 7 -6.82 16.77 -18.69
C HIS A 7 -6.17 17.12 -17.36
N VAL A 8 -4.84 17.14 -17.36
CA VAL A 8 -4.02 17.47 -16.19
C VAL A 8 -3.85 18.98 -16.09
N ILE A 9 -4.44 19.58 -15.05
CA ILE A 9 -4.36 21.03 -14.84
C ILE A 9 -3.04 21.43 -14.19
N ASN A 10 -2.59 20.64 -13.21
CA ASN A 10 -1.31 20.84 -12.52
C ASN A 10 -0.62 19.49 -12.30
N PRO A 11 0.36 19.12 -13.14
CA PRO A 11 1.05 17.83 -13.04
C PRO A 11 1.68 17.57 -11.68
N LEU A 12 2.33 18.57 -11.08
CA LEU A 12 3.00 18.44 -9.80
C LEU A 12 2.03 18.03 -8.67
N LEU A 13 0.84 18.65 -8.65
CA LEU A 13 -0.19 18.31 -7.64
C LEU A 13 -0.77 16.93 -7.87
N VAL A 14 -1.02 16.56 -9.13
CA VAL A 14 -1.57 15.24 -9.48
C VAL A 14 -0.56 14.13 -9.17
N GLU A 15 0.69 14.29 -9.53
CA GLU A 15 1.74 13.32 -9.20
C GLU A 15 1.91 13.17 -7.70
N GLY A 16 1.94 14.28 -6.94
CA GLY A 16 2.03 14.26 -5.49
C GLY A 16 0.84 13.57 -4.83
N GLN A 17 -0.37 13.79 -5.34
CA GLN A 17 -1.59 13.12 -4.86
C GLN A 17 -1.53 11.61 -5.10
N ILE A 18 -1.10 11.18 -6.29
CA ILE A 18 -0.98 9.77 -6.63
C ILE A 18 0.10 9.09 -5.79
N GLN A 19 1.27 9.72 -5.63
CA GLN A 19 2.35 9.20 -4.80
C GLN A 19 1.93 9.07 -3.33
N GLY A 20 1.25 10.08 -2.79
CA GLY A 20 0.70 10.05 -1.44
C GLY A 20 -0.36 8.95 -1.25
N GLY A 21 -1.23 8.75 -2.24
CA GLY A 21 -2.20 7.65 -2.22
C GLY A 21 -1.54 6.28 -2.25
N VAL A 22 -0.49 6.09 -3.07
CA VAL A 22 0.30 4.84 -3.09
C VAL A 22 0.98 4.60 -1.75
N ALA A 23 1.53 5.65 -1.11
CA ALA A 23 2.13 5.57 0.21
C ALA A 23 1.12 5.10 1.26
N GLN A 24 -0.08 5.67 1.25
CA GLN A 24 -1.18 5.27 2.14
C GLN A 24 -1.55 3.80 1.93
N GLY A 25 -1.72 3.36 0.68
CA GLY A 25 -2.03 1.96 0.38
C GLY A 25 -0.92 0.99 0.80
N LEU A 26 0.35 1.39 0.67
CA LEU A 26 1.49 0.61 1.14
C LEU A 26 1.47 0.44 2.66
N GLY A 27 1.21 1.52 3.40
CA GLY A 27 1.08 1.48 4.85
C GLY A 27 0.00 0.51 5.30
N GLN A 28 -1.19 0.63 4.73
CA GLN A 28 -2.31 -0.24 5.04
C GLN A 28 -2.04 -1.72 4.68
N ALA A 29 -1.33 -1.96 3.58
CA ALA A 29 -1.02 -3.33 3.16
C ALA A 29 0.07 -4.00 4.00
N LEU A 30 1.10 -3.26 4.46
CA LEU A 30 2.33 -3.86 4.97
C LEU A 30 2.73 -3.47 6.40
N SER A 31 2.19 -2.38 6.99
CA SER A 31 2.75 -1.88 8.24
C SER A 31 1.73 -1.37 9.26
N GLU A 32 0.67 -0.71 8.83
CA GLU A 32 -0.27 -0.06 9.73
C GLU A 32 -1.22 -1.07 10.38
N ARG A 33 -1.21 -1.15 11.71
CA ARG A 33 -2.08 -2.05 12.46
C ARG A 33 -2.62 -1.37 13.72
N CYS A 34 -3.94 -1.37 13.89
CA CYS A 34 -4.59 -1.03 15.15
C CYS A 34 -4.61 -2.26 16.05
N VAL A 35 -4.01 -2.14 17.23
CA VAL A 35 -4.00 -3.19 18.26
C VAL A 35 -4.74 -2.67 19.47
N TYR A 36 -5.74 -3.43 19.92
CA TYR A 36 -6.52 -3.11 21.09
C TYR A 36 -6.24 -4.12 22.20
N ASP A 37 -6.17 -3.64 23.43
CA ASP A 37 -6.12 -4.51 24.61
C ASP A 37 -7.45 -5.29 24.71
N PRO A 38 -7.41 -6.63 24.82
CA PRO A 38 -8.62 -7.44 24.78
C PRO A 38 -9.49 -7.29 26.03
N ASP A 39 -8.91 -6.89 27.17
CA ASP A 39 -9.64 -6.80 28.43
C ASP A 39 -10.27 -5.42 28.64
N SER A 40 -9.53 -4.36 28.30
CA SER A 40 -9.96 -2.97 28.50
C SER A 40 -10.53 -2.29 27.28
N GLY A 41 -10.27 -2.82 26.07
CA GLY A 41 -10.58 -2.15 24.80
C GLY A 41 -9.70 -0.94 24.48
N GLN A 42 -8.64 -0.72 25.26
CA GLN A 42 -7.71 0.39 25.06
C GLN A 42 -6.92 0.20 23.77
N LEU A 43 -6.85 1.24 22.91
CA LEU A 43 -5.98 1.26 21.75
C LEU A 43 -4.51 1.31 22.20
N LEU A 44 -3.75 0.26 21.93
CA LEU A 44 -2.33 0.16 22.28
C LEU A 44 -1.44 0.89 21.27
N THR A 45 -1.79 0.86 19.98
CA THR A 45 -1.06 1.55 18.90
C THR A 45 -1.57 2.99 18.70
N GLY A 46 -1.77 3.72 19.79
CA GLY A 46 -2.34 5.07 19.79
C GLY A 46 -1.33 6.19 19.53
N SER A 47 -0.06 5.88 19.30
CA SER A 47 0.99 6.85 19.02
C SER A 47 1.83 6.45 17.81
N LEU A 48 2.57 7.40 17.21
CA LEU A 48 3.48 7.10 16.09
C LEU A 48 4.73 6.30 16.50
N MET A 49 4.90 6.02 17.80
CA MET A 49 5.90 5.06 18.28
C MET A 49 5.48 3.63 18.01
N ASP A 50 4.17 3.38 18.01
CA ASP A 50 3.58 2.04 17.95
C ASP A 50 2.83 1.79 16.62
N TYR A 51 2.27 2.87 16.05
CA TYR A 51 1.56 2.82 14.76
C TYR A 51 2.51 3.19 13.61
N ALA A 52 2.84 2.20 12.77
CA ALA A 52 3.90 2.30 11.78
C ALA A 52 3.44 2.95 10.46
N VAL A 53 3.30 4.28 10.46
CA VAL A 53 3.04 5.06 9.24
C VAL A 53 4.23 4.95 8.28
N PRO A 54 4.02 4.75 6.97
CA PRO A 54 5.09 4.76 5.98
C PRO A 54 5.92 6.04 6.00
N ARG A 55 7.23 5.91 5.91
CA ARG A 55 8.17 7.03 5.86
C ARG A 55 8.90 7.02 4.52
N ALA A 56 9.48 8.14 4.14
CA ALA A 56 10.16 8.29 2.86
C ALA A 56 11.31 7.28 2.67
N ASP A 57 11.98 6.90 3.76
CA ASP A 57 13.07 5.90 3.76
C ASP A 57 12.58 4.44 3.62
N THR A 58 11.31 4.19 3.88
CA THR A 58 10.69 2.86 3.73
C THR A 58 9.97 2.68 2.40
N MET A 59 9.87 3.74 1.60
CA MET A 59 9.15 3.76 0.34
C MET A 59 10.07 3.49 -0.85
N PRO A 60 9.70 2.63 -1.80
CA PRO A 60 10.40 2.55 -3.07
C PRO A 60 10.14 3.80 -3.91
N PRO A 61 11.00 4.13 -4.90
CA PRO A 61 10.71 5.18 -5.87
C PRO A 61 9.41 4.87 -6.63
N ILE A 62 8.47 5.82 -6.60
CA ILE A 62 7.18 5.68 -7.28
C ILE A 62 7.23 6.46 -8.59
N ARG A 63 7.18 5.74 -9.71
CA ARG A 63 7.04 6.34 -11.04
C ARG A 63 5.56 6.53 -11.34
N VAL A 64 5.17 7.76 -11.61
CA VAL A 64 3.82 8.13 -12.08
C VAL A 64 3.88 8.42 -13.56
N ILE A 65 2.89 7.92 -14.30
CA ILE A 65 2.65 8.23 -15.72
C ILE A 65 1.22 8.73 -15.80
N LEU A 66 1.04 9.97 -16.26
CA LEU A 66 -0.26 10.56 -16.47
C LEU A 66 -0.69 10.30 -17.92
N ASP A 67 -1.89 9.70 -18.06
CA ASP A 67 -2.50 9.46 -19.36
C ASP A 67 -3.67 10.43 -19.54
N GLU A 68 -3.59 11.27 -20.57
CA GLU A 68 -4.61 12.25 -20.93
C GLU A 68 -5.38 11.89 -22.21
N SER A 69 -5.23 10.62 -22.69
CA SER A 69 -5.79 10.20 -23.98
C SER A 69 -7.32 10.17 -24.00
N THR A 70 -7.97 10.09 -22.83
CA THR A 70 -9.44 9.99 -22.70
C THR A 70 -10.02 11.05 -21.76
N PRO A 71 -10.08 12.33 -22.16
CA PRO A 71 -10.66 13.38 -21.35
C PRO A 71 -12.14 13.12 -21.05
N SER A 72 -12.62 13.61 -19.90
CA SER A 72 -14.02 13.48 -19.51
C SER A 72 -14.93 14.31 -20.42
N PRO A 73 -15.99 13.72 -21.00
CA PRO A 73 -16.98 14.49 -21.74
C PRO A 73 -17.99 15.21 -20.83
N ALA A 74 -17.99 14.94 -19.53
CA ALA A 74 -18.99 15.43 -18.58
C ALA A 74 -18.72 16.86 -18.10
N ASN A 75 -17.53 17.43 -18.38
CA ASN A 75 -17.20 18.79 -17.98
C ASN A 75 -16.30 19.47 -19.03
N VAL A 76 -16.30 20.80 -19.02
CA VAL A 76 -15.57 21.61 -20.00
C VAL A 76 -14.05 21.53 -19.86
N LEU A 77 -13.56 21.11 -18.70
CA LEU A 77 -12.13 20.93 -18.45
C LEU A 77 -11.61 19.58 -18.95
N GLY A 78 -12.49 18.61 -19.18
CA GLY A 78 -12.10 17.26 -19.52
C GLY A 78 -11.41 16.51 -18.37
N ALA A 79 -11.45 17.06 -17.14
CA ALA A 79 -10.76 16.50 -15.99
C ALA A 79 -11.55 15.35 -15.34
N LYS A 80 -10.84 14.40 -14.71
CA LYS A 80 -11.38 13.30 -13.93
C LYS A 80 -10.85 13.36 -12.50
N GLY A 81 -11.53 12.67 -11.58
CA GLY A 81 -11.09 12.58 -10.19
C GLY A 81 -9.76 11.79 -10.07
N ALA A 82 -8.86 12.28 -9.23
CA ALA A 82 -7.55 11.67 -8.99
C ALA A 82 -7.28 11.41 -7.49
N GLY A 83 -8.16 11.84 -6.59
CA GLY A 83 -7.91 11.90 -5.15
C GLY A 83 -7.55 10.55 -4.53
N GLU A 84 -8.24 9.48 -4.88
CA GLU A 84 -8.09 8.15 -4.26
C GLU A 84 -7.45 7.10 -5.17
N SER A 85 -7.17 7.44 -6.43
CA SER A 85 -6.69 6.47 -7.43
C SER A 85 -5.39 5.79 -7.01
N GLY A 86 -4.48 6.51 -6.33
CA GLY A 86 -3.26 5.96 -5.79
C GLY A 86 -3.51 4.88 -4.75
N THR A 87 -4.36 5.14 -3.78
CA THR A 87 -4.68 4.22 -2.67
C THR A 87 -5.40 2.97 -3.15
N VAL A 88 -6.45 3.16 -3.96
CA VAL A 88 -7.25 2.04 -4.48
C VAL A 88 -6.41 1.08 -5.33
N GLY A 89 -5.53 1.62 -6.17
CA GLY A 89 -4.67 0.79 -7.01
C GLY A 89 -3.50 0.12 -6.26
N ALA A 90 -2.99 0.77 -5.22
CA ALA A 90 -1.83 0.27 -4.47
C ALA A 90 -2.15 -0.99 -3.64
N LEU A 91 -3.28 -1.02 -2.95
CA LEU A 91 -3.67 -2.14 -2.10
C LEU A 91 -3.61 -3.50 -2.82
N PRO A 92 -4.40 -3.72 -3.89
CA PRO A 92 -4.39 -5.00 -4.58
C PRO A 92 -3.05 -5.28 -5.27
N ALA A 93 -2.35 -4.26 -5.77
CA ALA A 93 -1.07 -4.44 -6.44
C ALA A 93 0.02 -4.92 -5.48
N ILE A 94 0.08 -4.36 -4.27
CA ILE A 94 1.06 -4.73 -3.25
C ILE A 94 0.77 -6.13 -2.70
N VAL A 95 -0.48 -6.39 -2.32
CA VAL A 95 -0.88 -7.72 -1.82
C VAL A 95 -0.64 -8.79 -2.87
N GLY A 96 -1.02 -8.53 -4.13
CA GLY A 96 -0.77 -9.44 -5.25
C GLY A 96 0.71 -9.73 -5.46
N ALA A 97 1.56 -8.71 -5.36
CA ALA A 97 3.01 -8.88 -5.50
C ALA A 97 3.63 -9.71 -4.37
N VAL A 98 3.16 -9.53 -3.12
CA VAL A 98 3.62 -10.35 -1.98
C VAL A 98 3.17 -11.81 -2.14
N ILE A 99 1.91 -12.04 -2.54
CA ILE A 99 1.40 -13.40 -2.80
C ILE A 99 2.18 -14.06 -3.94
N ASP A 100 2.46 -13.32 -5.02
CA ASP A 100 3.26 -13.84 -6.15
C ASP A 100 4.67 -14.23 -5.69
N ALA A 101 5.33 -13.38 -4.89
CA ALA A 101 6.65 -13.67 -4.33
C ALA A 101 6.65 -14.91 -3.40
N LEU A 102 5.55 -15.17 -2.72
CA LEU A 102 5.40 -16.32 -1.80
C LEU A 102 4.76 -17.55 -2.47
N SER A 103 4.39 -17.45 -3.74
CA SER A 103 3.76 -18.56 -4.49
C SER A 103 4.61 -19.84 -4.55
N PRO A 104 5.98 -19.80 -4.60
CA PRO A 104 6.79 -21.01 -4.53
C PRO A 104 6.64 -21.80 -3.21
N TYR A 105 6.12 -21.16 -2.16
CA TYR A 105 5.83 -21.79 -0.87
C TYR A 105 4.36 -22.24 -0.74
N GLY A 106 3.58 -22.17 -1.82
CA GLY A 106 2.19 -22.59 -1.86
C GLY A 106 1.22 -21.58 -1.24
N ILE A 107 1.62 -20.33 -1.06
CA ILE A 107 0.78 -19.26 -0.53
C ILE A 107 -0.08 -18.67 -1.66
N THR A 108 -1.39 -18.70 -1.46
CA THR A 108 -2.39 -18.19 -2.43
C THR A 108 -3.26 -17.07 -1.88
N HIS A 109 -3.19 -16.84 -0.56
CA HIS A 109 -3.97 -15.80 0.12
C HIS A 109 -3.23 -15.30 1.36
N LEU A 110 -3.32 -13.99 1.63
CA LEU A 110 -2.84 -13.34 2.84
C LEU A 110 -3.79 -12.20 3.22
N ASP A 111 -4.10 -12.12 4.51
CA ASP A 111 -4.85 -10.99 5.06
C ASP A 111 -3.94 -9.79 5.34
N MET A 112 -4.46 -8.58 5.13
CA MET A 112 -3.77 -7.34 5.49
C MET A 112 -3.96 -7.01 6.98
N PRO A 113 -2.99 -6.32 7.60
CA PRO A 113 -1.68 -5.97 7.07
C PRO A 113 -0.73 -7.16 7.02
N ILE A 114 0.03 -7.29 5.92
CA ILE A 114 1.03 -8.34 5.74
C ILE A 114 2.33 -7.88 6.40
N LEU A 115 2.41 -8.02 7.70
CA LEU A 115 3.55 -7.56 8.49
C LEU A 115 4.81 -8.41 8.24
N PRO A 116 6.02 -7.87 8.44
CA PRO A 116 7.26 -8.63 8.30
C PRO A 116 7.28 -9.92 9.12
N GLU A 117 6.77 -9.89 10.36
CA GLU A 117 6.66 -11.06 11.22
C GLU A 117 5.72 -12.13 10.65
N THR A 118 4.66 -11.73 9.95
CA THR A 118 3.75 -12.68 9.27
C THR A 118 4.48 -13.40 8.15
N VAL A 119 5.21 -12.66 7.31
CA VAL A 119 6.01 -13.23 6.22
C VAL A 119 7.10 -14.16 6.78
N LEU A 120 7.79 -13.73 7.83
CA LEU A 120 8.82 -14.53 8.49
C LEU A 120 8.26 -15.86 9.03
N ALA A 121 7.12 -15.81 9.73
CA ALA A 121 6.47 -17.00 10.28
C ALA A 121 6.10 -18.01 9.16
N ILE A 122 5.55 -17.53 8.05
CA ILE A 122 5.24 -18.35 6.88
C ILE A 122 6.51 -19.01 6.32
N LEU A 123 7.57 -18.23 6.13
CA LEU A 123 8.82 -18.75 5.58
C LEU A 123 9.47 -19.79 6.52
N CYS A 124 9.44 -19.56 7.83
CA CYS A 124 9.94 -20.52 8.82
C CYS A 124 9.15 -21.84 8.76
N GLU A 125 7.83 -21.76 8.74
CA GLU A 125 6.96 -22.94 8.63
C GLU A 125 7.24 -23.74 7.36
N LYS A 126 7.31 -23.06 6.20
CA LYS A 126 7.46 -23.72 4.90
C LYS A 126 8.86 -24.23 4.62
N THR A 127 9.89 -23.62 5.19
CA THR A 127 11.30 -24.00 4.95
C THR A 127 11.90 -24.85 6.06
N GLY A 128 11.23 -24.97 7.20
CA GLY A 128 11.75 -25.64 8.41
C GLY A 128 12.93 -24.90 9.05
N ARG A 129 13.19 -23.65 8.68
CA ARG A 129 14.27 -22.81 9.22
C ARG A 129 13.69 -21.91 10.31
N MET A 130 14.17 -22.08 11.52
CA MET A 130 13.91 -21.11 12.61
C MET A 130 14.77 -19.86 12.37
N PRO A 131 14.27 -18.65 12.70
CA PRO A 131 15.12 -17.47 12.74
C PRO A 131 16.28 -17.74 13.70
N ALA A 132 17.51 -17.37 13.27
CA ALA A 132 18.64 -17.44 14.17
C ALA A 132 18.35 -16.55 15.39
N ASN A 133 18.41 -17.10 16.58
CA ASN A 133 18.30 -16.31 17.81
C ASN A 133 19.46 -15.29 17.81
N THR A 134 19.14 -14.03 17.53
CA THR A 134 20.06 -12.91 17.70
C THR A 134 19.90 -12.32 19.09
#